data_238bdbc875f8ce86d2dcea948d6a58b7
#
_entry.id   238bdbc875f8ce86d2dcea948d6a58b7
#
_cell.length_a   1.000
_cell.length_b   1.000
_cell.length_c   1.000
_cell.angle_alpha   90.00
_cell.angle_beta   90.00
_cell.angle_gamma   90.00
#
_symmetry.space_group_name_H-M   'P 1'
#
loop_
_entity.id
_entity.type
_entity.pdbx_description
1 polymer ?
#
loop_
_entity_poly.entity_id
_entity_poly.type
_entity_poly.pdbx_seq_one_letter_code
_entity_poly.pdbx_strand_id
1 'polypeptide(L)'
;TPLYSSAASDVYKRQEKMWITIYLEDDEAFRLWRKIGIPAERIVRMGKEDNFWAMGETGPCGPCSEIVIDQGEGVGCGRSNCSVECDCDRFLELWNLVFMQFNRDSEGKLHPLAKPCIDTGLGLERVSAILQDLRSNYDTDLFKPIIREIETISRLPYGRDPQSDISIRVIADHSRASTFLINDGVLPSNEGRGYVLRRIMRRAMRHGKMLGIEGPFLHRTSLKVVDLMKDAYPELRETQAFISKVIRNEEERFSETLDSGLKILREELKQLRK
;
A
#
# COMPACT_ATOMS: atom_id res chain seq x y z
N THR A 1 22.21 21.70 -21.91
CA THR A 1 22.26 22.45 -20.63
C THR A 1 20.86 22.80 -20.05
N PRO A 2 19.83 23.11 -20.85
CA PRO A 2 18.51 23.45 -20.27
C PRO A 2 17.82 22.30 -19.53
N LEU A 3 18.02 21.06 -19.94
CA LEU A 3 17.40 19.87 -19.33
C LEU A 3 17.94 19.58 -17.91
N TYR A 4 19.23 19.87 -17.66
CA TYR A 4 19.80 19.65 -16.34
C TYR A 4 19.40 20.75 -15.33
N SER A 5 19.13 21.95 -15.78
CA SER A 5 18.70 23.04 -14.88
C SER A 5 17.27 22.86 -14.41
N SER A 6 16.35 22.36 -15.24
CA SER A 6 14.97 22.08 -14.84
C SER A 6 14.88 20.92 -13.84
N ALA A 7 15.58 19.82 -14.11
CA ALA A 7 15.62 18.67 -13.19
C ALA A 7 16.21 19.06 -11.81
N ALA A 8 17.29 19.85 -11.78
CA ALA A 8 17.85 20.34 -10.54
C ALA A 8 16.87 21.24 -9.78
N SER A 9 16.18 22.18 -10.47
CA SER A 9 15.19 23.05 -9.84
C SER A 9 13.99 22.26 -9.26
N ASP A 10 13.56 21.21 -9.93
CA ASP A 10 12.46 20.36 -9.47
C ASP A 10 12.88 19.51 -8.25
N VAL A 11 14.10 19.02 -8.22
CA VAL A 11 14.67 18.35 -7.03
C VAL A 11 14.72 19.29 -5.83
N TYR A 12 15.21 20.52 -6.01
CA TYR A 12 15.27 21.51 -4.93
C TYR A 12 13.89 21.90 -4.40
N LYS A 13 12.91 22.12 -5.28
CA LYS A 13 11.53 22.41 -4.88
C LYS A 13 10.90 21.27 -4.06
N ARG A 14 11.26 20.03 -4.35
CA ARG A 14 10.79 18.87 -3.58
C ARG A 14 11.48 18.77 -2.23
N GLN A 15 12.77 19.09 -2.14
CA GLN A 15 13.52 19.17 -0.87
C GLN A 15 12.93 20.16 0.10
N GLU A 16 12.43 21.30 -0.39
CA GLU A 16 11.73 22.30 0.43
C GLU A 16 10.45 21.79 1.09
N LYS A 17 9.85 20.71 0.55
CA LYS A 17 8.66 20.05 1.11
C LYS A 17 9.00 18.89 2.03
N MET A 18 10.28 18.51 2.15
CA MET A 18 10.71 17.38 2.96
C MET A 18 10.80 17.75 4.43
N TRP A 19 10.29 16.87 5.25
CA TRP A 19 10.39 16.88 6.71
C TRP A 19 11.03 15.57 7.16
N ILE A 20 11.66 15.59 8.32
CA ILE A 20 12.25 14.44 8.94
C ILE A 20 11.56 14.20 10.27
N THR A 21 11.12 12.97 10.51
CA THR A 21 10.76 12.54 11.87
C THR A 21 11.88 11.70 12.45
N ILE A 22 12.09 11.83 13.75
CA ILE A 22 13.07 11.05 14.52
C ILE A 22 12.46 10.61 15.84
N TYR A 23 12.97 9.54 16.41
CA TYR A 23 12.58 9.12 17.76
C TYR A 23 12.95 10.20 18.79
N LEU A 24 12.09 10.38 19.80
CA LEU A 24 12.16 11.46 20.79
C LEU A 24 13.55 11.58 21.48
N GLU A 25 14.15 10.44 21.79
CA GLU A 25 15.44 10.35 22.51
C GLU A 25 16.64 10.19 21.57
N ASP A 26 16.46 10.20 20.25
CA ASP A 26 17.54 9.98 19.28
C ASP A 26 18.26 11.30 18.92
N ASP A 27 19.14 11.73 19.82
CA ASP A 27 19.99 12.90 19.60
C ASP A 27 21.07 12.66 18.54
N GLU A 28 21.45 11.40 18.29
CA GLU A 28 22.41 11.06 17.25
C GLU A 28 21.82 11.30 15.87
N ALA A 29 20.61 10.79 15.61
CA ALA A 29 19.89 11.05 14.38
C ALA A 29 19.68 12.55 14.17
N PHE A 30 19.28 13.31 15.18
CA PHE A 30 19.15 14.77 15.08
C PHE A 30 20.43 15.42 14.61
N ARG A 31 21.58 15.11 15.21
CA ARG A 31 22.88 15.66 14.86
C ARG A 31 23.31 15.27 13.43
N LEU A 32 23.04 14.03 13.01
CA LEU A 32 23.37 13.55 11.67
C LEU A 32 22.55 14.24 10.61
N TRP A 33 21.22 14.38 10.80
CA TRP A 33 20.36 15.12 9.90
C TRP A 33 20.75 16.59 9.78
N ARG A 34 21.11 17.23 10.88
CA ARG A 34 21.66 18.60 10.88
C ARG A 34 22.96 18.70 10.10
N LYS A 35 23.86 17.72 10.25
CA LYS A 35 25.16 17.68 9.57
C LYS A 35 25.03 17.60 8.05
N ILE A 36 24.03 16.91 7.54
CA ILE A 36 23.78 16.80 6.09
C ILE A 36 22.94 17.96 5.54
N GLY A 37 22.57 18.93 6.37
CA GLY A 37 21.99 20.20 5.92
C GLY A 37 20.48 20.36 6.15
N ILE A 38 19.80 19.42 6.83
CA ILE A 38 18.37 19.59 7.15
C ILE A 38 18.22 20.68 8.23
N PRO A 39 17.38 21.71 8.02
CA PRO A 39 17.10 22.73 9.02
C PRO A 39 16.49 22.15 10.30
N ALA A 40 16.82 22.69 11.48
CA ALA A 40 16.33 22.14 12.76
C ALA A 40 14.80 22.14 12.86
N GLU A 41 14.17 23.18 12.33
CA GLU A 41 12.72 23.37 12.30
C GLU A 41 11.98 22.35 11.41
N ARG A 42 12.71 21.58 10.61
CA ARG A 42 12.16 20.51 9.77
C ARG A 42 12.46 19.12 10.31
N ILE A 43 13.00 19.01 11.51
CA ILE A 43 13.25 17.74 12.20
C ILE A 43 12.30 17.67 13.39
N VAL A 44 11.31 16.78 13.33
CA VAL A 44 10.28 16.63 14.33
C VAL A 44 10.57 15.39 15.17
N ARG A 45 10.48 15.53 16.49
CA ARG A 45 10.67 14.42 17.43
C ARG A 45 9.33 13.75 17.71
N MET A 46 9.23 12.47 17.45
CA MET A 46 8.02 11.68 17.57
C MET A 46 8.16 10.60 18.64
N GLY A 47 7.03 10.12 19.12
CA GLY A 47 6.97 9.08 20.15
C GLY A 47 7.40 7.70 19.67
N LYS A 48 7.31 6.75 20.60
CA LYS A 48 7.65 5.36 20.32
C LYS A 48 6.69 4.69 19.32
N GLU A 49 5.46 5.18 19.26
CA GLU A 49 4.44 4.62 18.35
C GLU A 49 4.76 4.95 16.89
N ASP A 50 5.43 6.08 16.64
CA ASP A 50 5.76 6.57 15.30
C ASP A 50 7.20 6.20 14.89
N ASN A 51 8.18 6.54 15.73
CA ASN A 51 9.60 6.47 15.36
C ASN A 51 10.40 5.41 16.15
N PHE A 52 9.78 4.31 16.58
CA PHE A 52 10.48 3.15 17.11
C PHE A 52 9.95 1.85 16.48
N TRP A 53 10.70 1.34 15.54
CA TRP A 53 10.30 0.14 14.79
C TRP A 53 10.68 -1.15 15.54
N ALA A 54 9.83 -2.15 15.44
CA ALA A 54 10.10 -3.50 15.93
C ALA A 54 9.57 -4.54 14.94
N MET A 55 10.31 -5.62 14.76
CA MET A 55 9.93 -6.73 13.86
C MET A 55 8.65 -7.44 14.34
N GLY A 56 8.39 -7.41 15.65
CA GLY A 56 7.24 -8.03 16.27
C GLY A 56 7.29 -7.86 17.79
N GLU A 57 6.62 -8.73 18.51
CA GLU A 57 6.69 -8.74 20.00
C GLU A 57 8.11 -9.05 20.49
N THR A 58 8.85 -9.87 19.72
CA THR A 58 10.26 -10.21 19.96
C THR A 58 11.09 -9.99 18.70
N GLY A 59 12.41 -9.85 18.86
CA GLY A 59 13.33 -9.72 17.76
C GLY A 59 13.98 -8.34 17.63
N PRO A 60 14.70 -8.09 16.51
CA PRO A 60 15.39 -6.83 16.26
C PRO A 60 14.44 -5.63 16.29
N CYS A 61 14.90 -4.54 16.92
CA CYS A 61 14.15 -3.29 17.02
C CYS A 61 15.10 -2.11 17.26
N GLY A 62 14.59 -0.91 17.10
CA GLY A 62 15.34 0.31 17.35
C GLY A 62 14.62 1.57 16.89
N PRO A 63 15.19 2.75 17.20
CA PRO A 63 14.66 4.01 16.72
C PRO A 63 14.70 4.06 15.21
N CYS A 64 13.81 4.85 14.61
CA CYS A 64 13.81 5.12 13.18
C CYS A 64 13.69 6.61 12.86
N SER A 65 14.13 6.95 11.67
CA SER A 65 13.89 8.26 11.06
C SER A 65 13.06 8.07 9.80
N GLU A 66 12.10 8.96 9.59
CA GLU A 66 11.29 8.94 8.39
C GLU A 66 11.52 10.20 7.55
N ILE A 67 11.53 10.02 6.25
CA ILE A 67 11.47 11.12 5.29
C ILE A 67 10.01 11.29 4.89
N VAL A 68 9.47 12.45 5.21
CA VAL A 68 8.06 12.80 5.02
C VAL A 68 7.95 13.96 4.04
N ILE A 69 6.96 13.95 3.16
CA ILE A 69 6.66 15.02 2.21
C ILE A 69 5.40 15.77 2.60
N ASP A 70 5.46 17.10 2.68
CA ASP A 70 4.28 17.97 2.76
C ASP A 70 3.63 18.07 1.36
N GLN A 71 2.47 17.46 1.20
CA GLN A 71 1.68 17.50 -0.02
C GLN A 71 0.90 18.82 -0.20
N GLY A 72 1.01 19.73 0.79
CA GLY A 72 0.38 21.03 0.81
C GLY A 72 -0.97 21.05 1.53
N GLU A 73 -1.39 22.26 1.90
CA GLU A 73 -2.58 22.50 2.73
C GLU A 73 -3.88 21.97 2.12
N GLY A 74 -3.98 21.93 0.80
CA GLY A 74 -5.16 21.42 0.09
C GLY A 74 -5.40 19.91 0.22
N VAL A 75 -4.45 19.14 0.81
CA VAL A 75 -4.56 17.69 1.07
C VAL A 75 -4.83 17.42 2.55
N GLY A 76 -4.53 18.36 3.41
CA GLY A 76 -4.60 18.20 4.86
C GLY A 76 -6.01 18.19 5.45
N CYS A 77 -6.05 18.04 6.77
CA CYS A 77 -7.29 18.00 7.56
C CYS A 77 -8.03 19.36 7.66
N GLY A 78 -7.50 20.43 7.06
CA GLY A 78 -8.07 21.77 7.11
C GLY A 78 -7.91 22.53 8.43
N ARG A 79 -7.22 21.94 9.42
CA ARG A 79 -6.95 22.62 10.71
C ARG A 79 -5.81 23.61 10.54
N SER A 80 -5.88 24.76 11.20
CA SER A 80 -4.82 25.79 11.17
C SER A 80 -3.50 25.35 11.80
N ASN A 81 -3.55 24.36 12.71
CA ASN A 81 -2.40 23.75 13.37
C ASN A 81 -1.97 22.40 12.76
N CYS A 82 -2.32 22.14 11.51
CA CYS A 82 -1.94 20.91 10.82
C CYS A 82 -0.41 20.84 10.68
N SER A 83 0.21 19.83 11.29
CA SER A 83 1.65 19.59 11.35
C SER A 83 1.98 18.14 10.97
N VAL A 84 3.25 17.78 10.96
CA VAL A 84 3.74 16.40 10.74
C VAL A 84 3.15 15.41 11.76
N GLU A 85 2.83 15.87 12.96
CA GLU A 85 2.20 15.06 14.02
C GLU A 85 0.71 14.80 13.77
N CYS A 86 0.13 15.36 12.72
CA CYS A 86 -1.29 15.22 12.42
C CYS A 86 -1.53 13.95 11.61
N ASP A 87 -2.42 13.09 12.08
CA ASP A 87 -2.88 11.89 11.37
C ASP A 87 -3.81 12.29 10.21
N CYS A 88 -3.21 12.83 9.15
CA CYS A 88 -3.91 13.22 7.92
C CYS A 88 -3.00 13.07 6.70
N ASP A 89 -3.59 13.06 5.51
CA ASP A 89 -2.90 12.79 4.24
C ASP A 89 -1.91 13.89 3.79
N ARG A 90 -1.81 15.02 4.51
CA ARG A 90 -0.91 16.11 4.12
C ARG A 90 0.55 15.70 4.17
N PHE A 91 0.95 15.06 5.26
CA PHE A 91 2.34 14.66 5.51
C PHE A 91 2.50 13.18 5.21
N LEU A 92 3.02 12.88 4.01
CA LEU A 92 3.15 11.51 3.51
C LEU A 92 4.54 10.98 3.80
N GLU A 93 4.64 9.91 4.60
CA GLU A 93 5.87 9.15 4.77
C GLU A 93 6.27 8.51 3.44
N LEU A 94 7.50 8.79 2.99
CA LEU A 94 8.09 8.19 1.79
C LEU A 94 9.06 7.08 2.12
N TRP A 95 9.92 7.30 3.11
CA TRP A 95 11.04 6.43 3.41
C TRP A 95 11.24 6.32 4.91
N ASN A 96 11.28 5.09 5.42
CA ASN A 96 11.62 4.80 6.80
C ASN A 96 13.04 4.24 6.87
N LEU A 97 13.88 4.81 7.73
CA LEU A 97 15.27 4.43 8.01
C LEU A 97 15.32 3.87 9.43
N VAL A 98 15.38 2.56 9.56
CA VAL A 98 15.35 1.86 10.85
C VAL A 98 16.76 1.58 11.34
N PHE A 99 17.11 2.08 12.51
CA PHE A 99 18.40 1.89 13.17
C PHE A 99 18.27 0.78 14.21
N MET A 100 18.34 -0.47 13.78
CA MET A 100 18.23 -1.63 14.68
C MET A 100 19.43 -1.70 15.63
N GLN A 101 19.22 -1.34 16.87
CA GLN A 101 20.24 -1.28 17.94
C GLN A 101 20.00 -2.32 19.00
N PHE A 102 18.78 -2.85 19.10
CA PHE A 102 18.35 -3.75 20.16
C PHE A 102 17.70 -5.01 19.63
N ASN A 103 17.72 -6.06 20.45
CA ASN A 103 16.87 -7.24 20.34
C ASN A 103 15.90 -7.26 21.53
N ARG A 104 14.60 -7.34 21.26
CA ARG A 104 13.57 -7.47 22.29
C ARG A 104 13.32 -8.94 22.59
N ASP A 105 13.39 -9.31 23.87
CA ASP A 105 13.07 -10.67 24.33
C ASP A 105 11.56 -10.86 24.60
N SER A 106 11.18 -12.06 25.00
CA SER A 106 9.79 -12.43 25.32
C SER A 106 9.21 -11.72 26.54
N GLU A 107 10.05 -11.12 27.38
CA GLU A 107 9.66 -10.31 28.55
C GLU A 107 9.52 -8.82 28.18
N GLY A 108 9.81 -8.47 26.91
CA GLY A 108 9.79 -7.09 26.41
C GLY A 108 11.04 -6.28 26.69
N LYS A 109 12.08 -6.89 27.28
CA LYS A 109 13.34 -6.23 27.61
C LYS A 109 14.21 -6.06 26.36
N LEU A 110 14.86 -4.90 26.27
CA LEU A 110 15.75 -4.55 25.17
C LEU A 110 17.19 -4.91 25.52
N HIS A 111 17.81 -5.72 24.67
CA HIS A 111 19.22 -6.10 24.77
C HIS A 111 19.98 -5.47 23.60
N PRO A 112 21.08 -4.75 23.82
CA PRO A 112 21.87 -4.19 22.74
C PRO A 112 22.33 -5.27 21.75
N LEU A 113 22.24 -4.99 20.45
CA LEU A 113 22.82 -5.85 19.41
C LEU A 113 24.33 -5.71 19.43
N ALA A 114 25.04 -6.84 19.27
CA ALA A 114 26.50 -6.85 19.16
C ALA A 114 26.98 -6.06 17.92
N LYS A 115 26.20 -6.05 16.87
CA LYS A 115 26.40 -5.24 15.65
C LYS A 115 25.08 -4.58 15.29
N PRO A 116 24.94 -3.28 15.58
CA PRO A 116 23.80 -2.52 15.08
C PRO A 116 23.76 -2.56 13.54
N CYS A 117 22.57 -2.55 12.99
CA CYS A 117 22.38 -2.54 11.54
C CYS A 117 21.27 -1.57 11.15
N ILE A 118 21.23 -1.23 9.87
CA ILE A 118 20.23 -0.34 9.30
C ILE A 118 19.40 -1.16 8.31
N ASP A 119 18.10 -1.02 8.42
CA ASP A 119 17.16 -1.47 7.40
C ASP A 119 16.35 -0.30 6.91
N THR A 120 15.84 -0.37 5.69
CA THR A 120 15.05 0.73 5.14
C THR A 120 13.83 0.23 4.37
N GLY A 121 12.73 0.99 4.48
CA GLY A 121 11.52 0.76 3.71
C GLY A 121 11.13 2.00 2.92
N LEU A 122 11.09 1.89 1.59
CA LEU A 122 10.67 2.95 0.69
C LEU A 122 9.41 2.52 -0.07
N GLY A 123 8.34 3.30 0.05
CA GLY A 123 7.08 3.00 -0.64
C GLY A 123 7.16 3.33 -2.13
N LEU A 124 7.25 2.30 -3.00
CA LEU A 124 7.31 2.48 -4.45
C LEU A 124 6.16 3.35 -4.97
N GLU A 125 4.95 3.07 -4.55
CA GLU A 125 3.74 3.79 -4.98
C GLU A 125 3.75 5.24 -4.51
N ARG A 126 4.14 5.47 -3.26
CA ARG A 126 4.22 6.82 -2.68
C ARG A 126 5.24 7.66 -3.42
N VAL A 127 6.43 7.12 -3.66
CA VAL A 127 7.49 7.80 -4.41
C VAL A 127 7.06 8.04 -5.86
N SER A 128 6.44 7.05 -6.52
CA SER A 128 5.94 7.18 -7.88
C SER A 128 4.88 8.29 -7.98
N ALA A 129 3.96 8.38 -7.03
CA ALA A 129 2.95 9.43 -7.00
C ALA A 129 3.59 10.82 -6.88
N ILE A 130 4.55 10.99 -5.95
CA ILE A 130 5.25 12.26 -5.77
C ILE A 130 6.09 12.64 -7.01
N LEU A 131 6.77 11.68 -7.63
CA LEU A 131 7.58 11.93 -8.82
C LEU A 131 6.73 12.28 -10.04
N GLN A 132 5.52 11.75 -10.14
CA GLN A 132 4.55 12.04 -11.19
C GLN A 132 3.65 13.24 -10.87
N ASP A 133 3.88 13.93 -9.74
CA ASP A 133 3.05 15.06 -9.25
C ASP A 133 1.57 14.69 -9.09
N LEU A 134 1.31 13.49 -8.59
CA LEU A 134 -0.01 12.92 -8.35
C LEU A 134 -0.31 12.84 -6.85
N ARG A 135 -1.59 12.98 -6.48
CA ARG A 135 -2.03 12.92 -5.09
C ARG A 135 -2.39 11.52 -4.61
N SER A 136 -2.66 10.61 -5.52
CA SER A 136 -3.09 9.26 -5.22
C SER A 136 -2.17 8.24 -5.89
N ASN A 137 -1.79 7.20 -5.15
CA ASN A 137 -1.06 6.05 -5.67
C ASN A 137 -1.81 5.39 -6.83
N TYR A 138 -3.14 5.43 -6.82
CA TYR A 138 -4.01 4.84 -7.84
C TYR A 138 -4.01 5.60 -9.16
N ASP A 139 -3.55 6.85 -9.19
CA ASP A 139 -3.45 7.66 -10.40
C ASP A 139 -2.11 7.49 -11.12
N THR A 140 -1.16 6.76 -10.51
CA THR A 140 0.15 6.47 -11.07
C THR A 140 0.08 5.52 -12.26
N ASP A 141 1.15 5.49 -13.04
CA ASP A 141 1.35 4.52 -14.12
C ASP A 141 1.37 3.06 -13.65
N LEU A 142 1.61 2.82 -12.34
CA LEU A 142 1.55 1.50 -11.72
C LEU A 142 0.12 0.96 -11.60
N PHE A 143 -0.87 1.81 -11.35
CA PHE A 143 -2.25 1.39 -11.10
C PHE A 143 -3.24 1.79 -12.20
N LYS A 144 -3.03 2.92 -12.83
CA LYS A 144 -3.95 3.46 -13.85
C LYS A 144 -4.29 2.48 -14.98
N PRO A 145 -3.34 1.65 -15.51
CA PRO A 145 -3.68 0.66 -16.52
C PRO A 145 -4.57 -0.47 -15.99
N ILE A 146 -4.43 -0.86 -14.71
CA ILE A 146 -5.28 -1.87 -14.06
C ILE A 146 -6.68 -1.29 -13.86
N ILE A 147 -6.77 -0.05 -13.40
CA ILE A 147 -8.04 0.67 -13.21
C ILE A 147 -8.80 0.78 -14.53
N ARG A 148 -8.13 1.10 -15.64
CA ARG A 148 -8.75 1.14 -16.98
C ARG A 148 -9.32 -0.20 -17.42
N GLU A 149 -8.66 -1.31 -17.08
CA GLU A 149 -9.21 -2.64 -17.34
C GLU A 149 -10.49 -2.87 -16.52
N ILE A 150 -10.51 -2.43 -15.25
CA ILE A 150 -11.69 -2.54 -14.39
C ILE A 150 -12.84 -1.66 -14.92
N GLU A 151 -12.57 -0.44 -15.36
CA GLU A 151 -13.56 0.43 -16.03
C GLU A 151 -14.18 -0.25 -17.25
N THR A 152 -13.35 -0.91 -18.07
CA THR A 152 -13.80 -1.66 -19.24
C THR A 152 -14.71 -2.82 -18.86
N ILE A 153 -14.38 -3.54 -17.80
CA ILE A 153 -15.17 -4.70 -17.33
C ILE A 153 -16.48 -4.26 -16.67
N SER A 154 -16.42 -3.25 -15.79
CA SER A 154 -17.57 -2.77 -15.02
C SER A 154 -18.46 -1.79 -15.81
N ARG A 155 -17.92 -1.16 -16.86
CA ARG A 155 -18.53 -0.05 -17.60
C ARG A 155 -18.79 1.19 -16.74
N LEU A 156 -18.10 1.32 -15.62
CA LEU A 156 -18.17 2.45 -14.70
C LEU A 156 -16.88 3.26 -14.76
N PRO A 157 -16.95 4.58 -15.00
CA PRO A 157 -15.76 5.43 -15.04
C PRO A 157 -15.24 5.70 -13.63
N TYR A 158 -13.91 5.64 -13.48
CA TYR A 158 -13.21 6.03 -12.26
C TYR A 158 -13.19 7.57 -12.09
N GLY A 159 -13.30 8.05 -10.86
CA GLY A 159 -13.27 9.48 -10.54
C GLY A 159 -14.64 10.18 -10.66
N ARG A 160 -15.74 9.44 -10.81
CA ARG A 160 -17.10 9.98 -10.92
C ARG A 160 -17.95 9.78 -9.69
N ASP A 161 -17.84 8.64 -9.04
CA ASP A 161 -18.62 8.27 -7.88
C ASP A 161 -17.71 7.68 -6.79
N PRO A 162 -17.62 8.29 -5.59
CA PRO A 162 -16.72 7.84 -4.53
C PRO A 162 -16.91 6.37 -4.12
N GLN A 163 -18.13 5.84 -4.16
CA GLN A 163 -18.39 4.44 -3.78
C GLN A 163 -17.87 3.46 -4.82
N SER A 164 -18.06 3.77 -6.10
CA SER A 164 -17.49 3.00 -7.20
C SER A 164 -15.97 3.10 -7.21
N ASP A 165 -15.42 4.28 -6.93
CA ASP A 165 -13.97 4.50 -6.88
C ASP A 165 -13.29 3.66 -5.79
N ILE A 166 -13.88 3.56 -4.60
CA ILE A 166 -13.40 2.66 -3.54
C ILE A 166 -13.35 1.23 -4.04
N SER A 167 -14.42 0.77 -4.69
CA SER A 167 -14.49 -0.61 -5.20
C SER A 167 -13.46 -0.87 -6.30
N ILE A 168 -13.27 0.07 -7.22
CA ILE A 168 -12.27 0.00 -8.30
C ILE A 168 -10.85 -0.06 -7.70
N ARG A 169 -10.54 0.78 -6.72
CA ARG A 169 -9.24 0.78 -6.03
C ARG A 169 -8.96 -0.54 -5.32
N VAL A 170 -9.94 -1.06 -4.58
CA VAL A 170 -9.81 -2.37 -3.91
C VAL A 170 -9.52 -3.49 -4.92
N ILE A 171 -10.24 -3.51 -6.04
CA ILE A 171 -10.01 -4.53 -7.08
C ILE A 171 -8.61 -4.38 -7.69
N ALA A 172 -8.16 -3.17 -8.01
CA ALA A 172 -6.85 -2.92 -8.60
C ALA A 172 -5.71 -3.37 -7.67
N ASP A 173 -5.76 -2.96 -6.41
CA ASP A 173 -4.79 -3.34 -5.38
C ASP A 173 -4.76 -4.87 -5.17
N HIS A 174 -5.92 -5.48 -4.98
CA HIS A 174 -6.04 -6.90 -4.70
C HIS A 174 -5.71 -7.78 -5.91
N SER A 175 -5.93 -7.29 -7.14
CA SER A 175 -5.47 -7.96 -8.36
C SER A 175 -3.95 -8.06 -8.37
N ARG A 176 -3.24 -6.98 -8.05
CA ARG A 176 -1.78 -6.96 -8.01
C ARG A 176 -1.27 -7.86 -6.89
N ALA A 177 -1.77 -7.70 -5.67
CA ALA A 177 -1.37 -8.52 -4.54
C ALA A 177 -1.59 -10.02 -4.79
N SER A 178 -2.76 -10.41 -5.32
CA SER A 178 -3.07 -11.81 -5.61
C SER A 178 -2.17 -12.39 -6.70
N THR A 179 -1.86 -11.63 -7.74
CA THR A 179 -0.98 -12.04 -8.83
C THR A 179 0.41 -12.41 -8.31
N PHE A 180 1.01 -11.51 -7.52
CA PHE A 180 2.35 -11.75 -6.96
C PHE A 180 2.37 -12.85 -5.91
N LEU A 181 1.39 -12.89 -5.00
CA LEU A 181 1.32 -13.96 -4.00
C LEU A 181 1.23 -15.36 -4.63
N ILE A 182 0.45 -15.51 -5.71
CA ILE A 182 0.34 -16.80 -6.42
C ILE A 182 1.65 -17.10 -7.16
N ASN A 183 2.28 -16.10 -7.78
CA ASN A 183 3.60 -16.25 -8.40
C ASN A 183 4.65 -16.75 -7.40
N ASP A 184 4.60 -16.23 -6.17
CA ASP A 184 5.50 -16.62 -5.07
C ASP A 184 5.08 -17.94 -4.38
N GLY A 185 4.16 -18.70 -4.98
CA GLY A 185 3.77 -20.04 -4.52
C GLY A 185 2.72 -20.08 -3.41
N VAL A 186 2.09 -18.95 -3.05
CA VAL A 186 0.98 -18.95 -2.10
C VAL A 186 -0.31 -19.30 -2.82
N LEU A 187 -1.00 -20.35 -2.37
CA LEU A 187 -2.28 -20.79 -2.93
C LEU A 187 -3.43 -20.51 -1.96
N PRO A 188 -4.65 -20.21 -2.47
CA PRO A 188 -5.81 -19.98 -1.61
C PRO A 188 -6.14 -21.22 -0.77
N SER A 189 -6.20 -21.05 0.55
CA SER A 189 -6.48 -22.16 1.49
C SER A 189 -7.37 -21.68 2.66
N ASN A 190 -7.65 -22.56 3.62
CA ASN A 190 -8.46 -22.24 4.80
C ASN A 190 -7.62 -21.75 5.99
N GLU A 191 -6.31 -21.82 5.89
CA GLU A 191 -5.40 -21.50 7.00
C GLU A 191 -4.11 -20.83 6.52
N GLY A 192 -3.36 -20.24 7.43
CA GLY A 192 -2.06 -19.63 7.19
C GLY A 192 -2.09 -18.53 6.12
N ARG A 193 -1.02 -18.43 5.35
CA ARG A 193 -0.86 -17.39 4.29
C ARG A 193 -1.91 -17.54 3.18
N GLY A 194 -2.29 -18.77 2.83
CA GLY A 194 -3.30 -19.04 1.82
C GLY A 194 -4.70 -18.55 2.22
N TYR A 195 -5.02 -18.55 3.51
CA TYR A 195 -6.27 -17.96 4.01
C TYR A 195 -6.31 -16.45 3.79
N VAL A 196 -5.19 -15.76 4.03
CA VAL A 196 -5.08 -14.31 3.79
C VAL A 196 -5.29 -14.02 2.30
N LEU A 197 -4.59 -14.75 1.41
CA LEU A 197 -4.78 -14.62 -0.03
C LEU A 197 -6.25 -14.83 -0.44
N ARG A 198 -6.88 -15.91 0.04
CA ARG A 198 -8.30 -16.18 -0.23
C ARG A 198 -9.21 -15.03 0.20
N ARG A 199 -8.96 -14.44 1.36
CA ARG A 199 -9.72 -13.26 1.84
C ARG A 199 -9.54 -12.06 0.93
N ILE A 200 -8.32 -11.76 0.49
CA ILE A 200 -8.01 -10.67 -0.44
C ILE A 200 -8.77 -10.88 -1.75
N MET A 201 -8.67 -12.07 -2.35
CA MET A 201 -9.38 -12.40 -3.59
C MET A 201 -10.90 -12.25 -3.44
N ARG A 202 -11.49 -12.83 -2.40
CA ARG A 202 -12.93 -12.74 -2.15
C ARG A 202 -13.41 -11.32 -1.88
N ARG A 203 -12.58 -10.50 -1.23
CA ARG A 203 -12.88 -9.07 -1.07
C ARG A 203 -12.94 -8.36 -2.42
N ALA A 204 -12.00 -8.61 -3.31
CA ALA A 204 -12.04 -8.05 -4.67
C ALA A 204 -13.28 -8.50 -5.45
N MET A 205 -13.62 -9.79 -5.40
CA MET A 205 -14.81 -10.36 -6.05
C MET A 205 -16.11 -9.73 -5.51
N ARG A 206 -16.20 -9.52 -4.18
CA ARG A 206 -17.33 -8.82 -3.57
C ARG A 206 -17.46 -7.39 -4.09
N HIS A 207 -16.36 -6.65 -4.20
CA HIS A 207 -16.36 -5.31 -4.77
C HIS A 207 -16.75 -5.32 -6.25
N GLY A 208 -16.38 -6.35 -7.00
CA GLY A 208 -16.87 -6.56 -8.36
C GLY A 208 -18.40 -6.70 -8.45
N LYS A 209 -19.00 -7.47 -7.54
CA LYS A 209 -20.47 -7.56 -7.43
C LYS A 209 -21.11 -6.22 -7.10
N MET A 210 -20.49 -5.40 -6.24
CA MET A 210 -20.98 -4.05 -5.91
C MET A 210 -20.93 -3.10 -7.13
N LEU A 211 -19.98 -3.31 -8.05
CA LEU A 211 -19.90 -2.60 -9.33
C LEU A 211 -20.82 -3.18 -10.41
N GLY A 212 -21.62 -4.22 -10.10
CA GLY A 212 -22.50 -4.88 -11.06
C GLY A 212 -21.78 -5.80 -12.06
N ILE A 213 -20.54 -6.18 -11.79
CA ILE A 213 -19.81 -7.10 -12.67
C ILE A 213 -20.41 -8.51 -12.53
N GLU A 214 -20.81 -9.08 -13.66
CA GLU A 214 -21.33 -10.43 -13.74
C GLU A 214 -20.23 -11.42 -14.15
N GLY A 215 -20.22 -12.60 -13.48
CA GLY A 215 -19.26 -13.66 -13.74
C GLY A 215 -17.82 -13.39 -13.28
N PRO A 216 -16.88 -14.31 -13.58
CA PRO A 216 -15.48 -14.17 -13.22
C PRO A 216 -14.78 -13.04 -13.97
N PHE A 217 -14.03 -12.22 -13.26
CA PHE A 217 -13.33 -11.05 -13.84
C PHE A 217 -11.92 -10.83 -13.26
N LEU A 218 -11.66 -11.26 -12.01
CA LEU A 218 -10.41 -10.99 -11.31
C LEU A 218 -9.20 -11.61 -12.03
N HIS A 219 -9.40 -12.77 -12.67
CA HIS A 219 -8.38 -13.40 -13.50
C HIS A 219 -8.00 -12.51 -14.71
N ARG A 220 -8.92 -11.71 -15.27
CA ARG A 220 -8.63 -10.77 -16.35
C ARG A 220 -7.80 -9.58 -15.87
N THR A 221 -8.19 -8.99 -14.73
CA THR A 221 -7.40 -7.89 -14.13
C THR A 221 -6.02 -8.37 -13.70
N SER A 222 -5.88 -9.61 -13.27
CA SER A 222 -4.61 -10.26 -12.96
C SER A 222 -3.70 -10.42 -14.20
N LEU A 223 -4.27 -10.78 -15.35
CA LEU A 223 -3.52 -10.80 -16.62
C LEU A 223 -3.03 -9.41 -17.02
N LYS A 224 -3.80 -8.36 -16.71
CA LYS A 224 -3.35 -6.99 -16.91
C LYS A 224 -2.18 -6.62 -15.99
N VAL A 225 -2.17 -7.10 -14.75
CA VAL A 225 -1.00 -6.98 -13.86
C VAL A 225 0.23 -7.65 -14.45
N VAL A 226 0.10 -8.89 -14.94
CA VAL A 226 1.21 -9.60 -15.60
C VAL A 226 1.75 -8.78 -16.78
N ASP A 227 0.87 -8.29 -17.65
CA ASP A 227 1.28 -7.49 -18.81
C ASP A 227 2.03 -6.21 -18.42
N LEU A 228 1.61 -5.56 -17.36
CA LEU A 228 2.22 -4.33 -16.85
C LEU A 228 3.59 -4.57 -16.20
N MET A 229 3.73 -5.69 -15.48
CA MET A 229 4.88 -5.94 -14.60
C MET A 229 5.92 -6.90 -15.19
N LYS A 230 5.65 -7.56 -16.30
CA LYS A 230 6.46 -8.62 -16.92
C LYS A 230 7.90 -8.22 -17.28
N ASP A 231 8.16 -6.94 -17.49
CA ASP A 231 9.50 -6.47 -17.86
C ASP A 231 10.40 -6.31 -16.63
N ALA A 232 9.81 -5.96 -15.47
CA ALA A 232 10.49 -5.91 -14.19
C ALA A 232 10.51 -7.29 -13.49
N TYR A 233 9.52 -8.15 -13.76
CA TYR A 233 9.32 -9.48 -13.17
C TYR A 233 9.05 -10.51 -14.29
N PRO A 234 10.06 -10.95 -15.03
CA PRO A 234 9.91 -11.84 -16.19
C PRO A 234 9.20 -13.17 -15.86
N GLU A 235 9.36 -13.68 -14.64
CA GLU A 235 8.75 -14.90 -14.13
C GLU A 235 7.22 -14.88 -14.15
N LEU A 236 6.61 -13.70 -14.06
CA LEU A 236 5.15 -13.55 -14.18
C LEU A 236 4.63 -14.01 -15.54
N ARG A 237 5.43 -13.89 -16.60
CA ARG A 237 5.05 -14.34 -17.94
C ARG A 237 5.01 -15.89 -17.99
N GLU A 238 5.95 -16.54 -17.35
CA GLU A 238 6.03 -18.00 -17.32
C GLU A 238 4.88 -18.61 -16.51
N THR A 239 4.50 -17.96 -15.40
CA THR A 239 3.46 -18.41 -14.48
C THR A 239 2.06 -17.90 -14.82
N GLN A 240 1.89 -17.06 -15.83
CA GLN A 240 0.65 -16.37 -16.20
C GLN A 240 -0.57 -17.31 -16.30
N ALA A 241 -0.43 -18.45 -16.99
CA ALA A 241 -1.51 -19.40 -17.18
C ALA A 241 -1.92 -20.06 -15.86
N PHE A 242 -0.95 -20.36 -15.00
CA PHE A 242 -1.19 -20.92 -13.68
C PHE A 242 -1.90 -19.90 -12.76
N ILE A 243 -1.41 -18.65 -12.69
CA ILE A 243 -2.02 -17.57 -11.92
C ILE A 243 -3.49 -17.39 -12.32
N SER A 244 -3.75 -17.25 -13.62
CA SER A 244 -5.10 -17.08 -14.16
C SER A 244 -6.02 -18.24 -13.79
N LYS A 245 -5.54 -19.49 -13.88
CA LYS A 245 -6.30 -20.68 -13.52
C LYS A 245 -6.63 -20.73 -12.03
N VAL A 246 -5.67 -20.44 -11.15
CA VAL A 246 -5.87 -20.42 -9.69
C VAL A 246 -6.92 -19.38 -9.31
N ILE A 247 -6.81 -18.16 -9.86
CA ILE A 247 -7.76 -17.09 -9.56
C ILE A 247 -9.14 -17.46 -10.06
N ARG A 248 -9.27 -17.92 -11.29
CA ARG A 248 -10.56 -18.29 -11.89
C ARG A 248 -11.26 -19.39 -11.10
N ASN A 249 -10.54 -20.41 -10.68
CA ASN A 249 -11.10 -21.49 -9.86
C ASN A 249 -11.66 -20.98 -8.52
N GLU A 250 -10.98 -20.03 -7.86
CA GLU A 250 -11.48 -19.44 -6.62
C GLU A 250 -12.67 -18.50 -6.87
N GLU A 251 -12.71 -17.80 -8.01
CA GLU A 251 -13.85 -16.97 -8.43
C GLU A 251 -15.11 -17.84 -8.61
N GLU A 252 -15.01 -18.94 -9.34
CA GLU A 252 -16.13 -19.85 -9.60
C GLU A 252 -16.68 -20.42 -8.29
N ARG A 253 -15.80 -20.95 -7.41
CA ARG A 253 -16.18 -21.46 -6.09
C ARG A 253 -16.83 -20.41 -5.19
N PHE A 254 -16.33 -19.18 -5.23
CA PHE A 254 -16.88 -18.10 -4.41
C PHE A 254 -18.23 -17.64 -4.92
N SER A 255 -18.43 -17.58 -6.25
CA SER A 255 -19.71 -17.25 -6.86
C SER A 255 -20.79 -18.25 -6.45
N GLU A 256 -20.52 -19.57 -6.53
CA GLU A 256 -21.45 -20.60 -6.09
C GLU A 256 -21.84 -20.45 -4.60
N THR A 257 -20.84 -20.17 -3.75
CA THR A 257 -21.06 -19.98 -2.31
C THR A 257 -21.91 -18.73 -2.04
N LEU A 258 -21.62 -17.63 -2.73
CA LEU A 258 -22.33 -16.36 -2.57
C LEU A 258 -23.79 -16.47 -3.06
N ASP A 259 -24.00 -17.07 -4.23
CA ASP A 259 -25.32 -17.23 -4.82
C ASP A 259 -26.21 -18.13 -3.95
N SER A 260 -25.64 -19.20 -3.39
CA SER A 260 -26.32 -20.09 -2.43
C SER A 260 -26.69 -19.34 -1.14
N GLY A 261 -25.75 -18.58 -0.57
CA GLY A 261 -26.00 -17.78 0.62
C GLY A 261 -27.08 -16.69 0.42
N LEU A 262 -27.02 -15.99 -0.71
CA LEU A 262 -28.02 -14.98 -1.07
C LEU A 262 -29.41 -15.57 -1.29
N LYS A 263 -29.48 -16.79 -1.84
CA LYS A 263 -30.76 -17.50 -2.00
C LYS A 263 -31.39 -17.81 -0.65
N ILE A 264 -30.64 -18.39 0.29
CA ILE A 264 -31.11 -18.68 1.65
C ILE A 264 -31.56 -17.37 2.33
N LEU A 265 -30.76 -16.31 2.30
CA LEU A 265 -31.11 -15.04 2.90
C LEU A 265 -32.42 -14.46 2.34
N ARG A 266 -32.62 -14.54 1.02
CA ARG A 266 -33.86 -14.06 0.38
C ARG A 266 -35.08 -14.88 0.79
N GLU A 267 -34.92 -16.18 0.99
CA GLU A 267 -35.98 -17.07 1.46
C GLU A 267 -36.39 -16.72 2.91
N GLU A 268 -35.42 -16.54 3.80
CA GLU A 268 -35.64 -16.13 5.19
C GLU A 268 -36.29 -14.74 5.29
N LEU A 269 -35.81 -13.77 4.53
CA LEU A 269 -36.41 -12.43 4.51
C LEU A 269 -37.85 -12.42 3.99
N LYS A 270 -38.22 -13.34 3.08
CA LYS A 270 -39.64 -13.47 2.66
C LYS A 270 -40.51 -14.05 3.76
N GLN A 271 -39.98 -14.92 4.61
CA GLN A 271 -40.72 -15.49 5.74
C GLN A 271 -40.97 -14.44 6.85
N LEU A 272 -39.96 -13.58 7.11
CA LEU A 272 -40.08 -12.49 8.10
C LEU A 272 -41.01 -11.34 7.68
N ARG A 273 -41.37 -11.23 6.40
CA ARG A 273 -42.32 -10.23 5.88
C ARG A 273 -43.78 -10.71 5.83
N LYS A 274 -44.04 -11.95 6.19
CA LYS A 274 -45.36 -12.52 6.37
C LYS A 274 -45.73 -12.48 7.84
#